data_4ead2f9c411c3ece03fe2c840ddc4594
#
_entry.id   4ead2f9c411c3ece03fe2c840ddc4594
#
_cell.length_a   1.000
_cell.length_b   1.000
_cell.length_c   1.000
_cell.angle_alpha   90.00
_cell.angle_beta   90.00
_cell.angle_gamma   90.00
#
_symmetry.space_group_name_H-M   'P 1'
#
loop_
_entity.id
_entity.type
_entity.pdbx_description
1 polymer ?
#
loop_
_entity_poly.entity_id
_entity_poly.type
_entity_poly.pdbx_seq_one_letter_code
_entity_poly.pdbx_strand_id
1 'polypeptide(L)'
;MGGASVLPMKDLVALFGRLGFAEARSYIQSGNVVFKGSRPQALSLAKRIPEELAMSHGFKTRMILLALEEMEEALSSNPFPEGEEDPKSLNIYFLAGNPSKPDMESLEQVKSSSERFSLLGKVFYLYAPDGVGRSKLAASVERRLGVEATARNLRTTLAALKIARDLL
;
A
#
# COMPACT_ATOMS: atom_id res chain seq x y z
N MET A 1 -4.28 13.02 -20.76
CA MET A 1 -2.86 12.66 -20.73
C MET A 1 -2.26 13.19 -19.43
N GLY A 2 -2.43 12.48 -18.34
CA GLY A 2 -1.84 12.82 -17.07
C GLY A 2 -0.42 12.28 -17.01
N GLY A 3 0.59 13.11 -17.21
CA GLY A 3 1.93 12.77 -16.79
C GLY A 3 1.93 12.64 -15.29
N ALA A 4 1.97 11.40 -14.78
CA ALA A 4 2.20 11.17 -13.38
C ALA A 4 3.55 11.81 -13.05
N SER A 5 3.52 12.85 -12.23
CA SER A 5 4.75 13.47 -11.70
C SER A 5 5.45 12.42 -10.86
N VAL A 6 6.45 11.77 -11.43
CA VAL A 6 7.23 10.75 -10.74
C VAL A 6 8.19 11.47 -9.81
N LEU A 7 7.89 11.47 -8.52
CA LEU A 7 8.83 11.92 -7.50
C LEU A 7 9.95 10.89 -7.39
N PRO A 8 11.22 11.27 -7.65
CA PRO A 8 12.33 10.36 -7.41
C PRO A 8 12.37 9.91 -5.96
N MET A 9 12.53 8.61 -5.71
CA MET A 9 12.53 8.05 -4.35
C MET A 9 13.62 8.65 -3.45
N LYS A 10 14.76 9.02 -4.05
CA LYS A 10 15.84 9.74 -3.34
C LYS A 10 15.37 11.08 -2.76
N ASP A 11 14.48 11.80 -3.47
CA ASP A 11 13.96 13.09 -3.04
C ASP A 11 12.95 12.91 -1.92
N LEU A 12 12.14 11.84 -1.98
CA LEU A 12 11.23 11.47 -0.92
C LEU A 12 11.98 11.07 0.35
N VAL A 13 13.00 10.23 0.25
CA VAL A 13 13.85 9.85 1.41
C VAL A 13 14.55 11.08 1.99
N ALA A 14 15.05 11.99 1.15
CA ALA A 14 15.66 13.24 1.60
C ALA A 14 14.66 14.12 2.36
N LEU A 15 13.40 14.15 1.93
CA LEU A 15 12.34 14.87 2.65
C LEU A 15 12.11 14.27 4.05
N PHE A 16 12.05 12.94 4.18
CA PHE A 16 11.99 12.28 5.48
C PHE A 16 13.17 12.67 6.38
N GLY A 17 14.38 12.70 5.82
CA GLY A 17 15.59 13.16 6.53
C GLY A 17 15.48 14.59 7.05
N ARG A 18 15.00 15.53 6.22
CA ARG A 18 14.77 16.93 6.64
C ARG A 18 13.72 17.06 7.74
N LEU A 19 12.78 16.13 7.78
CA LEU A 19 11.74 16.09 8.82
C LEU A 19 12.16 15.35 10.09
N GLY A 20 13.42 14.93 10.19
CA GLY A 20 14.00 14.31 11.39
C GLY A 20 14.09 12.78 11.37
N PHE A 21 13.89 12.15 10.19
CA PHE A 21 13.90 10.69 10.02
C PHE A 21 15.07 10.26 9.12
N ALA A 22 16.28 10.46 9.61
CA ALA A 22 17.51 10.23 8.85
C ALA A 22 17.74 8.77 8.43
N GLU A 23 17.14 7.80 9.11
CA GLU A 23 17.24 6.38 8.80
C GLU A 23 16.15 5.86 7.85
N ALA A 24 15.35 6.76 7.26
CA ALA A 24 14.33 6.38 6.30
C ALA A 24 14.95 5.69 5.08
N ARG A 25 14.34 4.58 4.66
CA ARG A 25 14.77 3.77 3.51
C ARG A 25 13.61 3.56 2.55
N SER A 26 13.91 3.59 1.27
CA SER A 26 12.94 3.28 0.22
C SER A 26 13.13 1.88 -0.36
N TYR A 27 12.07 1.35 -0.92
CA TYR A 27 12.11 0.11 -1.71
C TYR A 27 11.47 0.35 -3.07
N ILE A 28 12.24 0.21 -4.13
CA ILE A 28 11.89 0.44 -5.54
C ILE A 28 11.18 1.79 -5.79
N GLN A 29 10.78 2.07 -7.04
CA GLN A 29 10.11 3.33 -7.44
C GLN A 29 8.59 3.36 -7.14
N SER A 30 8.11 2.52 -6.24
CA SER A 30 6.68 2.34 -5.96
C SER A 30 6.15 3.17 -4.79
N GLY A 31 6.92 4.14 -4.29
CA GLY A 31 6.48 5.02 -3.22
C GLY A 31 6.46 4.37 -1.83
N ASN A 32 7.26 3.34 -1.60
CA ASN A 32 7.40 2.72 -0.29
C ASN A 32 8.56 3.32 0.47
N VAL A 33 8.29 3.88 1.64
CA VAL A 33 9.31 4.38 2.57
C VAL A 33 9.12 3.74 3.92
N VAL A 34 10.19 3.17 4.45
CA VAL A 34 10.23 2.58 5.78
C VAL A 34 11.08 3.48 6.67
N PHE A 35 10.58 3.80 7.84
CA PHE A 35 11.26 4.67 8.79
C PHE A 35 11.00 4.24 10.23
N LYS A 36 11.87 4.66 11.14
CA LYS A 36 11.72 4.43 12.58
C LYS A 36 11.18 5.70 13.24
N GLY A 37 10.11 5.56 14.01
CA GLY A 37 9.50 6.67 14.72
C GLY A 37 8.37 6.22 15.65
N SER A 38 8.03 7.09 16.60
CA SER A 38 6.84 6.86 17.43
C SER A 38 5.55 7.08 16.64
N ARG A 39 4.45 6.53 17.15
CA ARG A 39 3.12 6.73 16.50
C ARG A 39 2.74 8.20 16.33
N PRO A 40 2.90 9.11 17.32
CA PRO A 40 2.62 10.53 17.12
C PRO A 40 3.49 11.17 16.04
N GLN A 41 4.78 10.81 15.96
CA GLN A 41 5.67 11.29 14.90
C GLN A 41 5.21 10.81 13.52
N ALA A 42 4.85 9.55 13.40
CA ALA A 42 4.36 8.97 12.16
C ALA A 42 3.05 9.64 11.69
N LEU A 43 2.11 9.90 12.59
CA LEU A 43 0.87 10.62 12.29
C LEU A 43 1.12 12.07 11.85
N SER A 44 2.12 12.74 12.44
CA SER A 44 2.55 14.07 12.00
C SER A 44 3.12 14.03 10.58
N LEU A 45 3.96 13.04 10.27
CA LEU A 45 4.50 12.84 8.92
C LEU A 45 3.42 12.61 7.87
N ALA A 46 2.41 11.81 8.20
CA ALA A 46 1.31 11.51 7.28
C ALA A 46 0.55 12.77 6.80
N LYS A 47 0.59 13.84 7.59
CA LYS A 47 0.05 15.15 7.22
C LYS A 47 1.09 16.02 6.49
N ARG A 48 2.29 16.08 7.02
CA ARG A 48 3.35 16.99 6.54
C ARG A 48 3.89 16.59 5.17
N ILE A 49 4.09 15.31 4.90
CA ILE A 49 4.65 14.83 3.62
C ILE A 49 3.77 15.24 2.44
N PRO A 50 2.45 14.99 2.43
CA PRO A 50 1.59 15.45 1.35
C PRO A 50 1.59 16.97 1.16
N GLU A 51 1.64 17.75 2.23
CA GLU A 51 1.69 19.22 2.18
C GLU A 51 2.99 19.72 1.56
N GLU A 52 4.13 19.19 2.01
CA GLU A 52 5.45 19.53 1.48
C GLU A 52 5.58 19.16 -0.02
N LEU A 53 5.04 18.01 -0.42
CA LEU A 53 5.04 17.58 -1.82
C LEU A 53 4.12 18.45 -2.68
N ALA A 54 2.97 18.87 -2.16
CA ALA A 54 2.08 19.81 -2.86
C ALA A 54 2.76 21.17 -3.08
N MET A 55 3.49 21.67 -2.09
CA MET A 55 4.22 22.94 -2.18
C MET A 55 5.44 22.87 -3.09
N SER A 56 6.24 21.80 -3.02
CA SER A 56 7.51 21.68 -3.74
C SER A 56 7.36 21.12 -5.16
N HIS A 57 6.35 20.29 -5.42
CA HIS A 57 6.17 19.58 -6.70
C HIS A 57 4.79 19.83 -7.34
N GLY A 58 3.90 20.55 -6.69
CA GLY A 58 2.61 20.97 -7.24
C GLY A 58 1.59 19.85 -7.45
N PHE A 59 1.76 18.66 -6.86
CA PHE A 59 0.79 17.59 -6.94
C PHE A 59 0.40 17.07 -5.56
N LYS A 60 -0.84 16.61 -5.45
CA LYS A 60 -1.34 15.96 -4.24
C LYS A 60 -0.99 14.48 -4.26
N THR A 61 -0.43 14.00 -3.16
CA THR A 61 -0.21 12.56 -2.94
C THR A 61 -1.05 12.07 -1.78
N ARG A 62 -1.37 10.79 -1.79
CA ARG A 62 -2.02 10.10 -0.67
C ARG A 62 -0.97 9.28 0.05
N MET A 63 -1.11 9.21 1.35
CA MET A 63 -0.21 8.48 2.22
C MET A 63 -1.00 7.52 3.11
N ILE A 64 -0.65 6.26 3.08
CA ILE A 64 -1.18 5.26 4.00
C ILE A 64 -0.03 4.82 4.88
N LEU A 65 -0.23 4.94 6.18
CA LEU A 65 0.74 4.64 7.21
C LEU A 65 0.40 3.30 7.84
N LEU A 66 1.40 2.44 7.98
CA LEU A 66 1.29 1.15 8.65
C LEU A 66 2.34 1.04 9.75
N ALA A 67 1.94 0.53 10.91
CA ALA A 67 2.87 0.04 11.90
C ALA A 67 3.43 -1.33 11.46
N LEU A 68 4.59 -1.71 12.02
CA LEU A 68 5.21 -3.00 11.73
C LEU A 68 4.26 -4.15 12.06
N GLU A 69 3.60 -4.08 13.21
CA GLU A 69 2.64 -5.09 13.68
C GLU A 69 1.44 -5.24 12.74
N GLU A 70 0.94 -4.14 12.19
CA GLU A 70 -0.16 -4.15 11.21
C GLU A 70 0.26 -4.85 9.91
N MET A 71 1.51 -4.67 9.48
CA MET A 71 2.04 -5.35 8.30
C MET A 71 2.26 -6.85 8.58
N GLU A 72 2.79 -7.20 9.74
CA GLU A 72 2.98 -8.60 10.16
C GLU A 72 1.65 -9.33 10.28
N GLU A 73 0.63 -8.70 10.86
CA GLU A 73 -0.72 -9.25 10.95
C GLU A 73 -1.34 -9.46 9.57
N ALA A 74 -1.21 -8.48 8.66
CA ALA A 74 -1.70 -8.61 7.29
C ALA A 74 -1.07 -9.80 6.56
N LEU A 75 0.22 -10.03 6.73
CA LEU A 75 0.92 -11.16 6.11
C LEU A 75 0.55 -12.50 6.74
N SER A 76 0.43 -12.57 8.07
CA SER A 76 0.06 -13.80 8.78
C SER A 76 -1.41 -14.20 8.54
N SER A 77 -2.27 -13.24 8.26
CA SER A 77 -3.71 -13.44 8.01
C SER A 77 -4.03 -13.69 6.52
N ASN A 78 -3.03 -13.84 5.67
CA ASN A 78 -3.22 -14.09 4.24
C ASN A 78 -4.08 -15.33 4.00
N PRO A 79 -5.28 -15.18 3.36
CA PRO A 79 -6.17 -16.31 3.09
C PRO A 79 -5.83 -17.10 1.83
N PHE A 80 -4.80 -16.67 1.09
CA PHE A 80 -4.40 -17.27 -0.20
C PHE A 80 -2.95 -17.74 -0.15
N PRO A 81 -2.66 -18.90 0.46
CA PRO A 81 -1.30 -19.43 0.57
C PRO A 81 -0.64 -19.70 -0.78
N GLU A 82 -1.43 -19.92 -1.84
CA GLU A 82 -0.92 -20.08 -3.21
C GLU A 82 -0.15 -18.84 -3.70
N GLY A 83 -0.46 -17.67 -3.15
CA GLY A 83 0.29 -16.45 -3.44
C GLY A 83 1.74 -16.48 -2.95
N GLU A 84 2.10 -17.37 -2.04
CA GLU A 84 3.47 -17.54 -1.58
C GLU A 84 4.35 -18.23 -2.63
N GLU A 85 3.77 -19.08 -3.46
CA GLU A 85 4.46 -19.77 -4.56
C GLU A 85 4.79 -18.79 -5.71
N ASP A 86 3.90 -17.84 -5.98
CA ASP A 86 4.11 -16.71 -6.90
C ASP A 86 3.75 -15.39 -6.23
N PRO A 87 4.70 -14.73 -5.54
CA PRO A 87 4.42 -13.51 -4.77
C PRO A 87 3.92 -12.30 -5.59
N LYS A 88 3.97 -12.37 -6.91
CA LYS A 88 3.38 -11.33 -7.76
C LYS A 88 1.88 -11.52 -7.98
N SER A 89 1.38 -12.74 -7.79
CA SER A 89 -0.04 -13.06 -7.96
C SER A 89 -0.92 -12.59 -6.83
N LEU A 90 -0.38 -12.38 -5.64
CA LEU A 90 -1.11 -11.87 -4.48
C LEU A 90 -0.87 -10.38 -4.30
N ASN A 91 -1.94 -9.59 -4.37
CA ASN A 91 -1.94 -8.15 -4.15
C ASN A 91 -2.66 -7.84 -2.84
N ILE A 92 -1.99 -7.10 -1.97
CA ILE A 92 -2.51 -6.70 -0.67
C ILE A 92 -2.83 -5.21 -0.74
N TYR A 93 -4.09 -4.87 -0.50
CA TYR A 93 -4.58 -3.51 -0.42
C TYR A 93 -4.67 -3.10 1.03
N PHE A 94 -3.87 -2.11 1.40
CA PHE A 94 -3.94 -1.48 2.71
C PHE A 94 -4.89 -0.29 2.64
N LEU A 95 -5.94 -0.32 3.44
CA LEU A 95 -7.03 0.65 3.40
C LEU A 95 -6.79 1.76 4.41
N ALA A 96 -7.16 2.99 4.05
CA ALA A 96 -7.05 4.15 4.94
C ALA A 96 -7.98 4.05 6.17
N GLY A 97 -9.02 3.24 6.09
CA GLY A 97 -9.97 2.99 7.18
C GLY A 97 -10.79 1.74 6.93
N ASN A 98 -11.60 1.34 7.92
CA ASN A 98 -12.54 0.24 7.73
C ASN A 98 -13.66 0.65 6.78
N PRO A 99 -13.95 -0.12 5.73
CA PRO A 99 -15.11 0.14 4.87
C PRO A 99 -16.42 0.04 5.67
N SER A 100 -17.27 1.06 5.57
CA SER A 100 -18.57 1.07 6.26
C SER A 100 -19.66 0.32 5.50
N LYS A 101 -19.61 0.38 4.17
CA LYS A 101 -20.57 -0.28 3.26
C LYS A 101 -19.85 -0.83 2.03
N PRO A 102 -19.01 -1.87 2.18
CA PRO A 102 -18.30 -2.44 1.06
C PRO A 102 -19.27 -3.15 0.10
N ASP A 103 -19.17 -2.82 -1.19
CA ASP A 103 -19.98 -3.45 -2.24
C ASP A 103 -19.31 -4.75 -2.74
N MET A 104 -19.35 -5.77 -1.89
CA MET A 104 -18.72 -7.07 -2.16
C MET A 104 -19.39 -7.80 -3.33
N GLU A 105 -20.70 -7.61 -3.51
CA GLU A 105 -21.45 -8.22 -4.61
C GLU A 105 -20.97 -7.73 -5.97
N SER A 106 -20.79 -6.43 -6.14
CA SER A 106 -20.24 -5.88 -7.39
C SER A 106 -18.80 -6.33 -7.65
N LEU A 107 -17.99 -6.53 -6.60
CA LEU A 107 -16.65 -7.09 -6.75
C LEU A 107 -16.70 -8.54 -7.25
N GLU A 108 -17.63 -9.35 -6.73
CA GLU A 108 -17.84 -10.73 -7.16
C GLU A 108 -18.28 -10.80 -8.62
N GLN A 109 -19.14 -9.87 -9.06
CA GLN A 109 -19.63 -9.81 -10.44
C GLN A 109 -18.56 -9.45 -11.49
N VAL A 110 -17.56 -8.64 -11.10
CA VAL A 110 -16.54 -8.17 -12.06
C VAL A 110 -15.25 -9.00 -12.02
N LYS A 111 -15.08 -9.89 -11.05
CA LYS A 111 -13.89 -10.75 -10.99
C LYS A 111 -13.84 -11.72 -12.16
N SER A 112 -12.64 -12.06 -12.60
CA SER A 112 -12.44 -13.18 -13.52
C SER A 112 -12.57 -14.53 -12.79
N SER A 113 -12.72 -15.61 -13.54
CA SER A 113 -12.85 -16.96 -12.97
C SER A 113 -11.63 -17.43 -12.14
N SER A 114 -10.45 -16.91 -12.45
CA SER A 114 -9.21 -17.24 -11.75
C SER A 114 -8.94 -16.36 -10.52
N GLU A 115 -9.59 -15.21 -10.43
CA GLU A 115 -9.41 -14.27 -9.32
C GLU A 115 -10.18 -14.69 -8.08
N ARG A 116 -9.57 -14.46 -6.93
CA ARG A 116 -10.20 -14.60 -5.60
C ARG A 116 -9.83 -13.42 -4.73
N PHE A 117 -10.71 -13.02 -3.84
CA PHE A 117 -10.47 -11.91 -2.94
C PHE A 117 -11.07 -12.14 -1.57
N SER A 118 -10.59 -11.41 -0.59
CA SER A 118 -11.09 -11.42 0.79
C SER A 118 -10.85 -10.06 1.44
N LEU A 119 -11.80 -9.59 2.22
CA LEU A 119 -11.70 -8.38 3.02
C LEU A 119 -11.62 -8.75 4.50
N LEU A 120 -10.52 -8.39 5.15
CA LEU A 120 -10.30 -8.59 6.59
C LEU A 120 -9.95 -7.24 7.23
N GLY A 121 -10.92 -6.58 7.87
CA GLY A 121 -10.73 -5.26 8.49
C GLY A 121 -10.27 -4.21 7.48
N LYS A 122 -9.07 -3.68 7.66
CA LYS A 122 -8.45 -2.68 6.78
C LYS A 122 -7.55 -3.29 5.69
N VAL A 123 -7.64 -4.57 5.45
CA VAL A 123 -6.82 -5.26 4.46
C VAL A 123 -7.70 -6.00 3.48
N PHE A 124 -7.49 -5.75 2.21
CA PHE A 124 -8.17 -6.46 1.14
C PHE A 124 -7.12 -7.26 0.34
N TYR A 125 -7.35 -8.55 0.20
CA TYR A 125 -6.46 -9.46 -0.51
C TYR A 125 -7.04 -9.79 -1.87
N LEU A 126 -6.25 -9.67 -2.89
CA LEU A 126 -6.61 -10.07 -4.26
C LEU A 126 -5.58 -11.09 -4.77
N TYR A 127 -6.02 -12.32 -4.91
CA TYR A 127 -5.26 -13.34 -5.62
C TYR A 127 -5.64 -13.29 -7.11
N ALA A 128 -4.66 -12.91 -7.94
CA ALA A 128 -4.82 -12.72 -9.38
C ALA A 128 -3.65 -13.42 -10.11
N PRO A 129 -3.76 -14.74 -10.35
CA PRO A 129 -2.68 -15.54 -10.97
C PRO A 129 -2.34 -15.07 -12.39
N ASP A 130 -3.29 -14.47 -13.09
CA ASP A 130 -3.09 -13.92 -14.44
C ASP A 130 -2.62 -12.46 -14.44
N GLY A 131 -2.31 -11.90 -13.26
CA GLY A 131 -1.89 -10.52 -13.07
C GLY A 131 -3.05 -9.54 -12.92
N VAL A 132 -2.72 -8.31 -12.47
CA VAL A 132 -3.71 -7.26 -12.17
C VAL A 132 -3.85 -6.20 -13.26
N GLY A 133 -2.96 -6.18 -14.25
CA GLY A 133 -2.91 -5.10 -15.25
C GLY A 133 -4.17 -4.94 -16.10
N ARG A 134 -4.94 -6.00 -16.28
CA ARG A 134 -6.23 -6.01 -17.00
C ARG A 134 -7.41 -6.40 -16.11
N SER A 135 -7.20 -6.52 -14.82
CA SER A 135 -8.24 -6.93 -13.87
C SER A 135 -9.26 -5.81 -13.66
N LYS A 136 -10.51 -6.07 -14.00
CA LYS A 136 -11.63 -5.19 -13.68
C LYS A 136 -11.89 -5.13 -12.17
N LEU A 137 -11.63 -6.24 -11.48
CA LEU A 137 -11.70 -6.32 -10.02
C LEU A 137 -10.68 -5.39 -9.39
N ALA A 138 -9.40 -5.50 -9.75
CA ALA A 138 -8.34 -4.63 -9.22
C ALA A 138 -8.65 -3.14 -9.44
N ALA A 139 -9.13 -2.77 -10.62
CA ALA A 139 -9.51 -1.39 -10.96
C ALA A 139 -10.72 -0.87 -10.17
N SER A 140 -11.50 -1.74 -9.55
CA SER A 140 -12.76 -1.40 -8.89
C SER A 140 -12.66 -1.34 -7.35
N VAL A 141 -11.58 -1.86 -6.77
CA VAL A 141 -11.47 -2.10 -5.31
C VAL A 141 -11.77 -0.84 -4.50
N GLU A 142 -11.04 0.25 -4.69
CA GLU A 142 -11.25 1.48 -3.91
C GLU A 142 -12.68 2.00 -4.02
N ARG A 143 -13.20 2.07 -5.24
CA ARG A 143 -14.56 2.58 -5.48
C ARG A 143 -15.62 1.71 -4.82
N ARG A 144 -15.48 0.39 -4.88
CA ARG A 144 -16.46 -0.55 -4.32
C ARG A 144 -16.35 -0.69 -2.81
N LEU A 145 -15.16 -0.52 -2.26
CA LEU A 145 -14.99 -0.47 -0.80
C LEU A 145 -15.33 0.89 -0.20
N GLY A 146 -15.30 1.97 -1.01
CA GLY A 146 -15.61 3.32 -0.56
C GLY A 146 -14.54 3.94 0.35
N VAL A 147 -13.31 3.43 0.29
CA VAL A 147 -12.16 3.95 1.05
C VAL A 147 -10.91 3.99 0.18
N GLU A 148 -10.03 4.94 0.48
CA GLU A 148 -8.72 5.00 -0.17
C GLU A 148 -7.86 3.79 0.20
N ALA A 149 -7.11 3.30 -0.76
CA ALA A 149 -6.22 2.16 -0.58
C ALA A 149 -4.89 2.35 -1.31
N THR A 150 -3.89 1.62 -0.87
CA THR A 150 -2.66 1.39 -1.63
C THR A 150 -2.45 -0.10 -1.80
N ALA A 151 -2.14 -0.52 -3.01
CA ALA A 151 -1.92 -1.93 -3.34
C ALA A 151 -0.44 -2.24 -3.49
N ARG A 152 -0.01 -3.33 -2.89
CA ARG A 152 1.34 -3.89 -3.07
C ARG A 152 1.25 -5.39 -3.25
N ASN A 153 2.00 -5.94 -4.19
CA ASN A 153 2.08 -7.40 -4.26
C ASN A 153 2.86 -7.96 -3.06
N LEU A 154 2.69 -9.24 -2.82
CA LEU A 154 3.31 -9.92 -1.68
C LEU A 154 4.83 -9.76 -1.68
N ARG A 155 5.48 -9.81 -2.85
CA ARG A 155 6.93 -9.62 -2.98
C ARG A 155 7.37 -8.26 -2.41
N THR A 156 6.68 -7.19 -2.80
CA THR A 156 6.97 -5.83 -2.31
C THR A 156 6.70 -5.70 -0.82
N THR A 157 5.62 -6.29 -0.34
CA THR A 157 5.24 -6.24 1.09
C THR A 157 6.27 -6.97 1.95
N LEU A 158 6.73 -8.15 1.52
CA LEU A 158 7.78 -8.90 2.22
C LEU A 158 9.12 -8.14 2.24
N ALA A 159 9.48 -7.47 1.14
CA ALA A 159 10.69 -6.65 1.10
C ALA A 159 10.61 -5.44 2.04
N ALA A 160 9.47 -4.77 2.10
CA ALA A 160 9.24 -3.67 3.03
C ALA A 160 9.30 -4.15 4.50
N LEU A 161 8.71 -5.30 4.79
CA LEU A 161 8.79 -5.91 6.12
C LEU A 161 10.23 -6.21 6.53
N LYS A 162 11.04 -6.77 5.62
CA LYS A 162 12.46 -7.04 5.89
C LYS A 162 13.21 -5.75 6.24
N ILE A 163 13.00 -4.68 5.46
CA ILE A 163 13.63 -3.38 5.73
C ILE A 163 13.19 -2.86 7.11
N ALA A 164 11.90 -2.97 7.45
CA ALA A 164 11.38 -2.53 8.73
C ALA A 164 12.02 -3.26 9.91
N ARG A 165 12.19 -4.58 9.79
CA ARG A 165 12.89 -5.39 10.81
C ARG A 165 14.36 -5.04 10.93
N ASP A 166 15.03 -4.72 9.83
CA ASP A 166 16.45 -4.32 9.81
C ASP A 166 16.68 -2.93 10.47
N LEU A 167 15.62 -2.12 10.64
CA LEU A 167 15.67 -0.83 11.32
C LEU A 167 15.46 -0.93 12.85
N LEU A 168 15.05 -2.06 13.37
CA LEU A 168 14.86 -2.27 14.80
C LEU A 168 16.21 -2.42 15.51
#